data_d13d7ff61e4b671d9612105a6601938b
#
_entry.id   d13d7ff61e4b671d9612105a6601938b
#
_cell.length_a   1.000
_cell.length_b   1.000
_cell.length_c   1.000
_cell.angle_alpha   90.00
_cell.angle_beta   90.00
_cell.angle_gamma   90.00
#
_symmetry.space_group_name_H-M   'P 1'
#
loop_
_entity.id
_entity.type
_entity.pdbx_description
1 polymer ?
#
loop_
_entity_poly.entity_id
_entity_poly.type
_entity_poly.pdbx_seq_one_letter_code
_entity_poly.pdbx_strand_id
1 'polypeptide(L)'
;MKEFRTLALGEIRLPAGQSPVILRARHSREICDGCALYQSDPNRLTPVKPMMKLLSAIATTFALCCGLSSAAPKRPNILFILLDDQSPYDLKCYNPQSPLETPHIDSLAREGMVFDGAYHMGSFSGAVCTPSRHMIMTGRGVWHLPISPEAKQKELCPLDIAQQTIPALFNRAGYATMRTCKQGKSYEAANKLFTVRHDATKRGGTAETGSAWHGDRVMDYLAQRETRKDTQPFLIYYGFSHPHDVRDGTPELLAKYGAINHTDKSSPPAANPKQPKLPPNYLPAHSFNHGHPGLRDEVSVSGVWARRDERTIRNELGREFACSENVDIQIGRALAKLQAMGELENTIIFYTAGQGMAIGRHGLQGKQNLYQHTWRVPFIVKGPGVKPGSRVEGNIYLLDVLATLCDLANIPAPETNEGTSFKPVLTGEKQSIRDTLYGVYCGGSKPGMRSVRKGDWKLIQYDVMNGSIRETQPFNFKENPDELLAEHRAPVVVALTGAQPAGHQLNLAADPEHAAKLAEMEALLLAEMRRLDDPWRLWNQPDDGLTPPGQNSGR
;
A
#
# COMPACT_ATOMS: atom_id res chain seq x y z
N MET A 1 -15.54 32.06 -21.51
CA MET A 1 -16.60 32.03 -20.44
C MET A 1 -17.86 31.47 -21.08
N LYS A 2 -18.32 30.31 -20.64
CA LYS A 2 -19.60 29.72 -21.10
C LYS A 2 -20.66 30.08 -20.08
N GLU A 3 -21.66 30.86 -20.48
CA GLU A 3 -22.80 31.20 -19.65
C GLU A 3 -23.63 29.95 -19.36
N PHE A 4 -23.89 29.71 -18.09
CA PHE A 4 -24.83 28.69 -17.67
C PHE A 4 -26.23 29.31 -17.54
N ARG A 5 -27.17 28.86 -18.35
CA ARG A 5 -28.59 29.22 -18.20
C ARG A 5 -29.29 28.23 -17.26
N THR A 6 -29.89 28.76 -16.22
CA THR A 6 -30.69 27.98 -15.29
C THR A 6 -32.13 27.91 -15.82
N LEU A 7 -32.63 26.70 -16.08
CA LEU A 7 -34.04 26.50 -16.43
C LEU A 7 -34.80 26.16 -15.14
N ALA A 8 -35.73 27.03 -14.74
CA ALA A 8 -36.62 26.76 -13.62
C ALA A 8 -37.83 25.96 -14.13
N LEU A 9 -37.98 24.71 -13.67
CA LEU A 9 -39.08 23.80 -14.06
C LEU A 9 -40.38 23.99 -13.28
N GLY A 10 -40.50 25.03 -12.45
CA GLY A 10 -41.71 25.35 -11.67
C GLY A 10 -41.66 24.88 -10.20
N GLU A 11 -42.46 25.46 -9.38
CA GLU A 11 -42.67 25.10 -7.98
C GLU A 11 -43.81 24.07 -7.86
N ILE A 12 -43.54 22.95 -7.21
CA ILE A 12 -44.58 22.00 -6.79
C ILE A 12 -44.99 22.42 -5.37
N ARG A 13 -46.22 22.90 -5.19
CA ARG A 13 -46.75 23.19 -3.85
C ARG A 13 -47.26 21.91 -3.21
N LEU A 14 -46.67 21.57 -2.09
CA LEU A 14 -47.11 20.46 -1.22
C LEU A 14 -48.16 20.97 -0.20
N PRO A 15 -49.01 20.08 0.32
CA PRO A 15 -50.01 20.48 1.36
C PRO A 15 -49.33 21.08 2.57
N ALA A 16 -50.08 21.93 3.31
CA ALA A 16 -49.59 22.71 4.42
C ALA A 16 -48.78 21.91 5.45
N GLY A 17 -47.51 22.29 5.63
CA GLY A 17 -46.56 21.67 6.58
C GLY A 17 -45.31 21.04 5.97
N GLN A 18 -45.15 21.02 4.64
CA GLN A 18 -43.96 20.47 3.98
C GLN A 18 -43.16 21.55 3.24
N SER A 19 -41.83 21.46 3.32
CA SER A 19 -40.93 22.38 2.63
C SER A 19 -40.94 22.16 1.12
N PRO A 20 -40.79 23.18 0.27
CA PRO A 20 -40.75 23.05 -1.18
C PRO A 20 -39.53 22.27 -1.64
N VAL A 21 -39.72 21.34 -2.56
CA VAL A 21 -38.65 20.57 -3.23
C VAL A 21 -38.29 21.26 -4.55
N ILE A 22 -37.06 21.73 -4.65
CA ILE A 22 -36.52 22.31 -5.88
C ILE A 22 -35.75 21.25 -6.63
N LEU A 23 -36.25 20.80 -7.77
CA LEU A 23 -35.54 19.89 -8.69
C LEU A 23 -34.64 20.70 -9.62
N ARG A 24 -33.32 20.50 -9.53
CA ARG A 24 -32.34 21.06 -10.46
C ARG A 24 -31.86 19.95 -11.39
N ALA A 25 -32.14 20.02 -12.68
CA ALA A 25 -31.55 19.14 -13.67
C ALA A 25 -30.10 19.55 -13.95
N ARG A 26 -29.15 18.65 -13.74
CA ARG A 26 -27.79 18.78 -14.25
C ARG A 26 -27.69 17.94 -15.51
N HIS A 27 -27.45 18.58 -16.59
CA HIS A 27 -26.99 18.09 -17.91
C HIS A 27 -28.01 18.03 -19.01
N SER A 28 -27.79 18.91 -19.94
CA SER A 28 -28.35 18.83 -21.29
C SER A 28 -27.26 18.41 -22.27
N ARG A 29 -27.33 17.18 -22.71
CA ARG A 29 -26.98 16.80 -24.09
C ARG A 29 -27.58 15.43 -24.31
N GLU A 30 -28.83 15.45 -24.66
CA GLU A 30 -29.56 14.53 -25.52
C GLU A 30 -31.05 14.82 -25.31
N ILE A 31 -31.53 15.83 -26.01
CA ILE A 31 -32.97 15.99 -26.19
C ILE A 31 -33.27 15.09 -27.40
N CYS A 32 -33.94 13.97 -27.15
CA CYS A 32 -34.56 13.19 -28.21
C CYS A 32 -35.62 14.07 -28.87
N ASP A 33 -35.51 14.27 -30.19
CA ASP A 33 -36.56 14.82 -31.02
C ASP A 33 -37.79 13.93 -30.93
N GLY A 34 -38.86 14.38 -30.27
CA GLY A 34 -40.07 13.60 -30.17
C GLY A 34 -41.13 14.06 -29.19
N CYS A 35 -40.96 15.19 -28.49
CA CYS A 35 -42.07 15.73 -27.66
C CYS A 35 -42.72 16.92 -28.36
N ALA A 36 -43.80 16.62 -29.10
CA ALA A 36 -44.69 17.62 -29.61
C ALA A 36 -45.54 18.22 -28.47
N LEU A 37 -45.45 19.52 -28.31
CA LEU A 37 -46.33 20.30 -27.43
C LEU A 37 -47.72 20.37 -28.05
N TYR A 38 -48.70 19.78 -27.43
CA TYR A 38 -50.12 19.98 -27.74
C TYR A 38 -50.56 21.31 -27.14
N GLN A 39 -50.90 22.27 -28.01
CA GLN A 39 -51.70 23.45 -27.65
C GLN A 39 -53.17 23.03 -27.61
N SER A 40 -53.80 23.18 -26.45
CA SER A 40 -55.24 22.96 -26.29
C SER A 40 -56.02 24.24 -26.61
N ASP A 41 -56.92 24.13 -27.57
CA ASP A 41 -57.91 25.19 -27.92
C ASP A 41 -59.03 25.21 -26.84
N PRO A 42 -59.41 26.40 -26.29
CA PRO A 42 -60.31 26.48 -25.12
C PRO A 42 -61.83 26.38 -25.47
N ASN A 43 -62.25 26.05 -26.70
CA ASN A 43 -63.64 26.16 -27.07
C ASN A 43 -64.32 24.87 -27.58
N ARG A 44 -64.07 23.70 -27.00
CA ARG A 44 -64.94 22.51 -27.23
C ARG A 44 -65.26 21.76 -25.94
N LEU A 45 -66.45 22.02 -25.40
CA LEU A 45 -67.09 21.22 -24.35
C LEU A 45 -67.90 20.10 -25.00
N THR A 46 -67.49 18.82 -24.79
CA THR A 46 -68.33 17.66 -24.97
C THR A 46 -68.35 16.83 -23.67
N PRO A 47 -69.49 16.27 -23.25
CA PRO A 47 -69.65 15.65 -21.95
C PRO A 47 -69.05 14.25 -21.89
N VAL A 48 -68.19 13.99 -20.90
CA VAL A 48 -67.59 12.66 -20.66
C VAL A 48 -68.39 11.95 -19.58
N LYS A 49 -68.88 10.74 -19.94
CA LYS A 49 -69.51 9.77 -18.97
C LYS A 49 -68.45 9.26 -17.97
N PRO A 50 -68.80 8.91 -16.73
CA PRO A 50 -67.84 8.60 -15.68
C PRO A 50 -67.16 7.25 -15.86
N MET A 51 -65.89 7.23 -15.97
CA MET A 51 -65.02 6.04 -15.93
C MET A 51 -64.49 5.79 -14.51
N MET A 52 -65.41 5.31 -13.64
CA MET A 52 -65.12 5.09 -12.20
C MET A 52 -64.48 3.71 -11.89
N LYS A 53 -64.19 2.89 -12.91
CA LYS A 53 -63.62 1.53 -12.72
C LYS A 53 -62.11 1.42 -13.03
N LEU A 54 -61.47 2.47 -13.55
CA LEU A 54 -60.04 2.40 -13.91
C LEU A 54 -59.12 2.98 -12.81
N LEU A 55 -59.65 3.76 -11.90
CA LEU A 55 -58.87 4.37 -10.81
C LEU A 55 -58.53 3.41 -9.66
N SER A 56 -59.34 2.33 -9.46
CA SER A 56 -59.03 1.34 -8.40
C SER A 56 -57.85 0.43 -8.75
N ALA A 57 -57.61 0.13 -10.03
CA ALA A 57 -56.48 -0.72 -10.43
C ALA A 57 -55.12 0.01 -10.37
N ILE A 58 -55.12 1.32 -10.64
CA ILE A 58 -53.87 2.14 -10.60
C ILE A 58 -53.47 2.42 -9.15
N ALA A 59 -54.42 2.63 -8.22
CA ALA A 59 -54.11 2.84 -6.82
C ALA A 59 -53.50 1.60 -6.13
N THR A 60 -53.93 0.39 -6.52
CA THR A 60 -53.41 -0.88 -5.96
C THR A 60 -52.02 -1.23 -6.49
N THR A 61 -51.71 -0.87 -7.74
CA THR A 61 -50.39 -1.08 -8.32
C THR A 61 -49.36 -0.07 -7.77
N PHE A 62 -49.78 1.17 -7.44
CA PHE A 62 -48.89 2.18 -6.83
C PHE A 62 -48.61 1.87 -5.36
N ALA A 63 -49.55 1.25 -4.63
CA ALA A 63 -49.33 0.84 -3.24
C ALA A 63 -48.37 -0.37 -3.12
N LEU A 64 -48.24 -1.22 -4.15
CA LEU A 64 -47.31 -2.34 -4.15
C LEU A 64 -45.88 -1.93 -4.56
N CYS A 65 -45.70 -0.82 -5.28
CA CYS A 65 -44.39 -0.29 -5.64
C CYS A 65 -43.79 0.63 -4.57
N CYS A 66 -44.56 1.15 -3.62
CA CYS A 66 -44.04 1.99 -2.52
C CYS A 66 -43.51 1.19 -1.33
N GLY A 67 -43.57 -0.15 -1.38
CA GLY A 67 -43.11 -1.04 -0.30
C GLY A 67 -41.64 -1.47 -0.36
N LEU A 68 -40.95 -1.18 -1.45
CA LEU A 68 -39.51 -1.37 -1.52
C LEU A 68 -38.81 -0.11 -1.00
N SER A 69 -38.85 0.10 0.33
CA SER A 69 -37.88 0.95 0.99
C SER A 69 -36.51 0.36 0.69
N SER A 70 -35.85 0.85 -0.36
CA SER A 70 -34.44 0.58 -0.59
C SER A 70 -33.72 1.14 0.63
N ALA A 71 -33.43 0.27 1.60
CA ALA A 71 -32.54 0.62 2.68
C ALA A 71 -31.29 1.22 2.04
N ALA A 72 -30.88 2.41 2.46
CA ALA A 72 -29.67 3.01 1.95
C ALA A 72 -28.54 1.96 2.02
N PRO A 73 -27.74 1.81 0.97
CA PRO A 73 -26.73 0.76 0.94
C PRO A 73 -25.87 0.86 2.20
N LYS A 74 -25.73 -0.25 2.91
CA LYS A 74 -24.95 -0.33 4.14
C LYS A 74 -23.52 0.12 3.83
N ARG A 75 -23.01 1.10 4.54
CA ARG A 75 -21.61 1.55 4.38
C ARG A 75 -20.67 0.37 4.64
N PRO A 76 -19.65 0.14 3.80
CA PRO A 76 -18.76 -0.99 3.97
C PRO A 76 -17.92 -0.84 5.24
N ASN A 77 -17.66 -1.95 5.91
CA ASN A 77 -16.59 -2.04 6.89
C ASN A 77 -15.24 -2.07 6.19
N ILE A 78 -14.19 -1.71 6.90
CA ILE A 78 -12.82 -1.74 6.40
C ILE A 78 -11.94 -2.54 7.35
N LEU A 79 -11.26 -3.56 6.80
CA LEU A 79 -10.19 -4.29 7.46
C LEU A 79 -8.88 -4.00 6.73
N PHE A 80 -8.05 -3.14 7.29
CA PHE A 80 -6.76 -2.76 6.74
C PHE A 80 -5.64 -3.55 7.44
N ILE A 81 -5.13 -4.57 6.76
CA ILE A 81 -4.08 -5.49 7.26
C ILE A 81 -2.73 -4.97 6.80
N LEU A 82 -1.85 -4.66 7.76
CA LEU A 82 -0.51 -4.12 7.49
C LEU A 82 0.57 -4.95 8.18
N LEU A 83 1.42 -5.58 7.38
CA LEU A 83 2.61 -6.26 7.85
C LEU A 83 3.82 -5.32 7.92
N ASP A 84 4.83 -5.73 8.66
CA ASP A 84 6.11 -5.04 8.78
C ASP A 84 7.21 -5.88 8.16
N ASP A 85 7.81 -5.42 7.04
CA ASP A 85 8.92 -6.08 6.34
C ASP A 85 8.53 -7.31 5.48
N GLN A 86 7.39 -7.33 4.82
CA GLN A 86 7.01 -8.43 3.92
C GLN A 86 7.37 -8.13 2.47
N SER A 87 8.26 -8.93 1.89
CA SER A 87 8.54 -8.88 0.45
C SER A 87 7.40 -9.53 -0.36
N PRO A 88 7.00 -8.96 -1.52
CA PRO A 88 6.06 -9.63 -2.40
C PRO A 88 6.61 -10.97 -2.93
N TYR A 89 7.92 -11.10 -3.08
CA TYR A 89 8.55 -12.34 -3.59
C TYR A 89 8.41 -13.55 -2.66
N ASP A 90 7.98 -13.35 -1.42
CA ASP A 90 7.78 -14.44 -0.45
C ASP A 90 6.38 -15.05 -0.56
N LEU A 91 5.42 -14.35 -1.16
CA LEU A 91 4.02 -14.80 -1.29
C LEU A 91 3.78 -15.52 -2.62
N LYS A 92 3.03 -16.63 -2.59
CA LYS A 92 2.72 -17.44 -3.78
C LYS A 92 1.99 -16.67 -4.87
N CYS A 93 1.17 -15.71 -4.52
CA CYS A 93 0.47 -14.88 -5.50
C CYS A 93 1.39 -13.98 -6.33
N TYR A 94 2.64 -13.73 -5.90
CA TYR A 94 3.67 -13.02 -6.66
C TYR A 94 4.82 -13.94 -7.12
N ASN A 95 5.08 -15.00 -6.38
CA ASN A 95 6.11 -15.99 -6.67
C ASN A 95 5.52 -17.40 -6.46
N PRO A 96 4.96 -18.03 -7.50
CA PRO A 96 4.32 -19.36 -7.38
C PRO A 96 5.24 -20.45 -6.83
N GLN A 97 6.57 -20.27 -6.88
CA GLN A 97 7.54 -21.22 -6.36
C GLN A 97 7.89 -21.01 -4.89
N SER A 98 7.33 -20.00 -4.24
CA SER A 98 7.57 -19.77 -2.82
C SER A 98 7.06 -20.95 -1.99
N PRO A 99 7.88 -21.52 -1.09
CA PRO A 99 7.44 -22.56 -0.18
C PRO A 99 6.64 -22.02 1.02
N LEU A 100 6.51 -20.70 1.15
CA LEU A 100 5.71 -20.09 2.22
C LEU A 100 4.23 -20.46 2.05
N GLU A 101 3.63 -20.94 3.12
CA GLU A 101 2.21 -21.31 3.15
C GLU A 101 1.38 -20.23 3.81
N THR A 102 0.55 -19.57 3.02
CA THR A 102 -0.34 -18.47 3.46
C THR A 102 -1.74 -18.66 2.86
N PRO A 103 -2.48 -19.72 3.26
CA PRO A 103 -3.74 -20.09 2.61
C PRO A 103 -4.81 -19.00 2.67
N HIS A 104 -4.83 -18.16 3.71
CA HIS A 104 -5.80 -17.09 3.87
C HIS A 104 -5.44 -15.87 3.00
N ILE A 105 -4.17 -15.49 2.93
CA ILE A 105 -3.68 -14.43 2.02
C ILE A 105 -3.84 -14.90 0.57
N ASP A 106 -3.54 -16.16 0.27
CA ASP A 106 -3.74 -16.74 -1.07
C ASP A 106 -5.23 -16.75 -1.47
N SER A 107 -6.14 -16.97 -0.51
CA SER A 107 -7.58 -16.84 -0.75
C SER A 107 -7.99 -15.40 -1.05
N LEU A 108 -7.47 -14.42 -0.28
CA LEU A 108 -7.71 -13.01 -0.58
C LEU A 108 -7.21 -12.63 -1.97
N ALA A 109 -6.05 -13.13 -2.39
CA ALA A 109 -5.49 -12.89 -3.72
C ALA A 109 -6.32 -13.52 -4.84
N ARG A 110 -6.81 -14.74 -4.63
CA ARG A 110 -7.63 -15.47 -5.60
C ARG A 110 -9.01 -14.85 -5.78
N GLU A 111 -9.60 -14.33 -4.71
CA GLU A 111 -10.96 -13.81 -4.68
C GLU A 111 -11.05 -12.29 -4.85
N GLY A 112 -9.96 -11.59 -4.67
CA GLY A 112 -9.83 -10.14 -4.77
C GLY A 112 -9.08 -9.67 -6.01
N MET A 113 -8.41 -8.54 -5.86
CA MET A 113 -7.53 -7.94 -6.86
C MET A 113 -6.10 -7.88 -6.34
N VAL A 114 -5.15 -8.36 -7.12
CA VAL A 114 -3.71 -8.30 -6.85
C VAL A 114 -3.08 -7.16 -7.63
N PHE A 115 -2.30 -6.32 -6.94
CA PHE A 115 -1.55 -5.22 -7.54
C PHE A 115 -0.08 -5.61 -7.73
N ASP A 116 0.43 -5.54 -8.95
CA ASP A 116 1.85 -5.78 -9.25
C ASP A 116 2.73 -4.57 -9.00
N GLY A 117 2.16 -3.38 -9.04
CA GLY A 117 2.85 -2.12 -8.91
C GLY A 117 2.41 -1.31 -7.68
N ALA A 118 2.60 -1.84 -6.46
CA ALA A 118 2.39 -1.09 -5.23
C ALA A 118 3.72 -0.78 -4.55
N TYR A 119 3.94 0.49 -4.18
CA TYR A 119 5.24 0.98 -3.69
C TYR A 119 5.08 1.91 -2.48
N HIS A 120 6.10 1.98 -1.65
CA HIS A 120 6.32 3.13 -0.79
C HIS A 120 7.23 4.15 -1.49
N MET A 121 7.30 5.40 -1.02
CA MET A 121 8.21 6.39 -1.61
C MET A 121 9.62 6.34 -1.01
N GLY A 122 9.88 5.45 -0.06
CA GLY A 122 11.17 5.34 0.60
C GLY A 122 11.27 6.11 1.91
N SER A 123 12.46 6.66 2.21
CA SER A 123 12.73 7.32 3.49
C SER A 123 13.86 8.34 3.41
N PHE A 124 13.69 9.45 4.12
CA PHE A 124 14.74 10.43 4.45
C PHE A 124 15.52 10.05 5.72
N SER A 125 15.12 9.00 6.42
CA SER A 125 15.72 8.54 7.69
C SER A 125 16.14 7.08 7.63
N GLY A 126 16.84 6.60 8.68
CA GLY A 126 17.31 5.21 8.74
C GLY A 126 16.20 4.15 8.72
N ALA A 127 15.00 4.48 9.19
CA ALA A 127 13.87 3.57 9.23
C ALA A 127 12.92 3.83 8.06
N VAL A 128 12.54 2.82 7.29
CA VAL A 128 11.55 2.92 6.20
C VAL A 128 10.12 2.76 6.71
N CYS A 129 9.89 1.91 7.71
CA CYS A 129 8.57 1.66 8.26
C CYS A 129 7.88 2.89 8.87
N THR A 130 8.63 3.82 9.45
CA THR A 130 8.09 5.06 10.02
C THR A 130 7.51 5.97 8.93
N PRO A 131 8.25 6.38 7.90
CA PRO A 131 7.69 7.14 6.77
C PRO A 131 6.52 6.45 6.09
N SER A 132 6.60 5.15 5.80
CA SER A 132 5.52 4.41 5.13
C SER A 132 4.20 4.50 5.91
N ARG A 133 4.24 4.32 7.23
CA ARG A 133 3.04 4.43 8.08
C ARG A 133 2.50 5.85 8.16
N HIS A 134 3.38 6.85 8.11
CA HIS A 134 2.94 8.24 8.02
C HIS A 134 2.30 8.53 6.66
N MET A 135 2.85 8.01 5.54
CA MET A 135 2.24 8.12 4.21
C MET A 135 0.83 7.54 4.20
N ILE A 136 0.63 6.32 4.71
CA ILE A 136 -0.68 5.67 4.82
C ILE A 136 -1.66 6.55 5.62
N MET A 137 -1.23 7.04 6.77
CA MET A 137 -2.11 7.78 7.68
C MET A 137 -2.49 9.17 7.18
N THR A 138 -1.57 9.86 6.46
CA THR A 138 -1.71 11.28 6.10
C THR A 138 -2.00 11.51 4.63
N GLY A 139 -1.77 10.52 3.75
CA GLY A 139 -1.83 10.70 2.30
C GLY A 139 -0.77 11.65 1.75
N ARG A 140 0.38 11.84 2.44
CA ARG A 140 1.43 12.80 2.04
C ARG A 140 2.68 12.12 1.55
N GLY A 141 3.36 12.77 0.61
CA GLY A 141 4.64 12.34 0.05
C GLY A 141 5.78 12.37 1.07
N VAL A 142 6.87 11.65 0.77
CA VAL A 142 7.98 11.42 1.71
C VAL A 142 8.56 12.71 2.28
N TRP A 143 8.69 13.77 1.49
CA TRP A 143 9.27 15.05 1.91
C TRP A 143 8.31 15.93 2.70
N HIS A 144 7.00 15.70 2.60
CA HIS A 144 5.93 16.47 3.23
C HIS A 144 5.38 15.81 4.50
N LEU A 145 5.99 14.74 4.98
CA LEU A 145 5.56 14.05 6.19
C LEU A 145 5.79 14.92 7.44
N PRO A 146 4.91 14.85 8.46
CA PRO A 146 5.05 15.64 9.70
C PRO A 146 6.35 15.36 10.48
N ILE A 147 7.03 14.27 10.15
CA ILE A 147 8.31 13.88 10.74
C ILE A 147 9.52 14.28 9.89
N SER A 148 9.31 14.75 8.65
CA SER A 148 10.40 15.21 7.78
C SER A 148 11.02 16.49 8.34
N PRO A 149 12.35 16.55 8.51
CA PRO A 149 13.05 17.79 8.90
C PRO A 149 12.80 18.90 7.87
N GLU A 150 12.80 18.56 6.60
CA GLU A 150 12.59 19.48 5.48
C GLU A 150 11.17 20.06 5.49
N ALA A 151 10.15 19.22 5.75
CA ALA A 151 8.78 19.69 5.88
C ALA A 151 8.58 20.64 7.06
N LYS A 152 9.25 20.39 8.17
CA LYS A 152 9.22 21.27 9.35
C LYS A 152 9.89 22.60 9.07
N GLN A 153 11.07 22.59 8.46
CA GLN A 153 11.83 23.80 8.16
C GLN A 153 11.11 24.72 7.15
N LYS A 154 10.40 24.13 6.17
CA LYS A 154 9.68 24.87 5.12
C LYS A 154 8.20 25.05 5.43
N GLU A 155 7.75 24.63 6.60
CA GLU A 155 6.33 24.67 7.00
C GLU A 155 5.38 23.97 6.01
N LEU A 156 5.88 22.92 5.33
CA LEU A 156 5.11 22.19 4.32
C LEU A 156 4.02 21.28 4.93
N CYS A 157 4.04 21.09 6.24
CA CYS A 157 3.09 20.24 6.95
C CYS A 157 2.22 21.09 7.90
N PRO A 158 0.89 21.13 7.71
CA PRO A 158 -0.01 21.84 8.59
C PRO A 158 0.07 21.37 10.05
N LEU A 159 -0.10 22.30 11.01
CA LEU A 159 -0.04 21.99 12.44
C LEU A 159 -1.13 21.01 12.89
N ASP A 160 -2.30 21.06 12.25
CA ASP A 160 -3.47 20.22 12.54
C ASP A 160 -3.51 18.91 11.74
N ILE A 161 -2.45 18.55 11.02
CA ILE A 161 -2.40 17.37 10.14
C ILE A 161 -2.91 16.09 10.83
N ALA A 162 -2.78 15.96 12.15
CA ALA A 162 -3.31 14.82 12.88
C ALA A 162 -4.83 14.69 12.72
N GLN A 163 -5.56 15.81 12.61
CA GLN A 163 -7.00 15.82 12.41
C GLN A 163 -7.43 15.50 10.97
N GLN A 164 -6.46 15.33 10.07
CA GLN A 164 -6.66 15.04 8.65
C GLN A 164 -6.21 13.61 8.31
N THR A 165 -6.03 12.77 9.31
CA THR A 165 -5.59 11.37 9.18
C THR A 165 -6.77 10.40 9.14
N ILE A 166 -6.50 9.17 8.72
CA ILE A 166 -7.50 8.09 8.62
C ILE A 166 -8.41 8.02 9.86
N PRO A 167 -7.90 7.85 11.11
CA PRO A 167 -8.80 7.73 12.27
C PRO A 167 -9.64 8.97 12.49
N ALA A 168 -9.09 10.16 12.32
CA ALA A 168 -9.84 11.40 12.50
C ALA A 168 -10.98 11.56 11.48
N LEU A 169 -10.71 11.27 10.21
CA LEU A 169 -11.70 11.36 9.13
C LEU A 169 -12.82 10.34 9.34
N PHE A 170 -12.46 9.09 9.63
CA PHE A 170 -13.43 8.01 9.81
C PHE A 170 -14.27 8.17 11.09
N ASN A 171 -13.68 8.63 12.20
CA ASN A 171 -14.44 8.96 13.39
C ASN A 171 -15.49 10.06 13.11
N ARG A 172 -15.11 11.15 12.41
CA ARG A 172 -16.07 12.20 12.03
C ARG A 172 -17.16 11.70 11.08
N ALA A 173 -16.84 10.72 10.27
CA ALA A 173 -17.82 10.07 9.38
C ALA A 173 -18.68 9.02 10.09
N GLY A 174 -18.54 8.84 11.40
CA GLY A 174 -19.33 7.91 12.19
C GLY A 174 -18.93 6.44 12.05
N TYR A 175 -17.66 6.15 11.77
CA TYR A 175 -17.10 4.81 11.89
C TYR A 175 -16.58 4.56 13.31
N ALA A 176 -16.73 3.33 13.78
CA ALA A 176 -15.97 2.86 14.93
C ALA A 176 -14.56 2.50 14.48
N THR A 177 -13.53 3.13 15.05
CA THR A 177 -12.15 2.91 14.64
C THR A 177 -11.38 2.11 15.67
N MET A 178 -10.72 1.04 15.24
CA MET A 178 -9.89 0.19 16.07
C MET A 178 -8.50 0.05 15.47
N ARG A 179 -7.50 0.05 16.31
CA ARG A 179 -6.12 -0.18 15.92
C ARG A 179 -5.45 -1.19 16.84
N THR A 180 -4.75 -2.17 16.25
CA THR A 180 -3.69 -2.93 16.90
C THR A 180 -2.42 -2.84 16.06
N CYS A 181 -1.27 -2.57 16.67
CA CYS A 181 0.02 -2.45 15.99
C CYS A 181 1.16 -2.43 17.01
N LYS A 182 2.40 -2.59 16.53
CA LYS A 182 3.57 -2.38 17.40
C LYS A 182 3.61 -0.97 17.96
N GLN A 183 4.14 -0.81 19.17
CA GLN A 183 4.42 0.47 19.79
C GLN A 183 5.58 1.18 19.09
N GLY A 184 5.54 2.51 19.09
CA GLY A 184 6.61 3.35 18.55
C GLY A 184 6.70 3.37 17.03
N LYS A 185 7.53 4.27 16.50
CA LYS A 185 7.83 4.47 15.06
C LYS A 185 6.59 4.48 14.15
N SER A 186 5.47 4.91 14.69
CA SER A 186 4.21 5.18 14.01
C SER A 186 3.82 6.63 14.27
N TYR A 187 2.84 7.15 13.51
CA TYR A 187 2.37 8.50 13.72
C TYR A 187 1.52 8.59 15.00
N GLU A 188 2.15 8.91 16.12
CA GLU A 188 1.55 8.87 17.45
C GLU A 188 0.33 9.81 17.59
N ALA A 189 0.40 11.01 17.00
CA ALA A 189 -0.70 11.94 17.04
C ALA A 189 -1.95 11.39 16.33
N ALA A 190 -1.80 10.67 15.23
CA ALA A 190 -2.90 9.97 14.56
C ALA A 190 -3.35 8.73 15.36
N ASN A 191 -2.41 7.96 15.90
CA ASN A 191 -2.72 6.73 16.64
C ASN A 191 -3.61 6.98 17.87
N LYS A 192 -3.44 8.13 18.53
CA LYS A 192 -4.27 8.55 19.67
C LYS A 192 -5.73 8.81 19.32
N LEU A 193 -6.05 8.96 18.05
CA LEU A 193 -7.39 9.26 17.56
C LEU A 193 -8.24 8.01 17.28
N PHE A 194 -7.65 6.82 17.30
CA PHE A 194 -8.44 5.58 17.22
C PHE A 194 -9.28 5.41 18.50
N THR A 195 -10.56 5.08 18.35
CA THR A 195 -11.48 4.91 19.47
C THR A 195 -11.14 3.71 20.34
N VAL A 196 -10.58 2.66 19.74
CA VAL A 196 -9.99 1.52 20.43
C VAL A 196 -8.55 1.35 19.96
N ARG A 197 -7.62 1.30 20.90
CA ARG A 197 -6.20 1.25 20.61
C ARG A 197 -5.47 0.20 21.45
N HIS A 198 -4.72 -0.65 20.77
CA HIS A 198 -3.84 -1.64 21.39
C HIS A 198 -2.45 -1.55 20.78
N ASP A 199 -1.44 -1.27 21.62
CA ASP A 199 -0.04 -1.16 21.21
C ASP A 199 0.77 -2.31 21.80
N ALA A 200 1.36 -3.13 20.93
CA ALA A 200 2.30 -4.16 21.34
C ALA A 200 3.62 -3.52 21.80
N THR A 201 4.00 -3.75 23.05
CA THR A 201 5.22 -3.20 23.66
C THR A 201 6.47 -4.01 23.28
N LYS A 202 6.29 -5.26 22.86
CA LYS A 202 7.33 -6.15 22.36
C LYS A 202 7.03 -6.53 20.92
N ARG A 203 8.03 -7.05 20.22
CA ARG A 203 7.87 -7.73 18.93
C ARG A 203 7.93 -9.21 19.18
N GLY A 204 7.48 -10.01 18.25
CA GLY A 204 7.63 -11.46 18.32
C GLY A 204 6.39 -12.24 17.92
N GLY A 205 6.54 -13.57 17.89
CA GLY A 205 5.50 -14.54 17.55
C GLY A 205 4.66 -15.03 18.73
N THR A 206 4.94 -14.57 19.96
CA THR A 206 4.37 -15.11 21.19
C THR A 206 2.94 -14.60 21.45
N ALA A 207 2.24 -15.26 22.39
CA ALA A 207 0.95 -14.81 22.91
C ALA A 207 1.04 -13.47 23.67
N GLU A 208 2.24 -13.11 24.11
CA GLU A 208 2.51 -11.82 24.76
C GLU A 208 2.96 -10.79 23.72
N THR A 209 2.06 -9.94 23.25
CA THR A 209 2.34 -8.82 22.32
C THR A 209 2.90 -9.21 20.94
N GLY A 210 2.89 -10.50 20.57
CA GLY A 210 3.27 -11.01 19.24
C GLY A 210 2.10 -11.09 18.26
N SER A 211 2.25 -11.89 17.18
CA SER A 211 1.23 -12.03 16.14
C SER A 211 -0.08 -12.59 16.69
N ALA A 212 -0.04 -13.58 17.57
CA ALA A 212 -1.22 -14.13 18.23
C ALA A 212 -1.95 -13.08 19.08
N TRP A 213 -1.20 -12.27 19.83
CA TRP A 213 -1.77 -11.17 20.63
C TRP A 213 -2.52 -10.16 19.76
N HIS A 214 -1.96 -9.76 18.60
CA HIS A 214 -2.66 -8.89 17.65
C HIS A 214 -3.97 -9.52 17.17
N GLY A 215 -3.93 -10.82 16.86
CA GLY A 215 -5.12 -11.61 16.52
C GLY A 215 -6.19 -11.55 17.62
N ASP A 216 -5.80 -11.81 18.86
CA ASP A 216 -6.70 -11.81 20.02
C ASP A 216 -7.36 -10.44 20.23
N ARG A 217 -6.62 -9.33 20.06
CA ARG A 217 -7.20 -7.97 20.18
C ARG A 217 -8.29 -7.73 19.14
N VAL A 218 -8.11 -8.21 17.90
CA VAL A 218 -9.13 -8.11 16.86
C VAL A 218 -10.32 -9.02 17.16
N MET A 219 -10.07 -10.25 17.61
CA MET A 219 -11.12 -11.19 18.01
C MET A 219 -11.97 -10.65 19.18
N ASP A 220 -11.33 -10.10 20.20
CA ASP A 220 -12.01 -9.48 21.36
C ASP A 220 -12.88 -8.30 20.91
N TYR A 221 -12.36 -7.44 20.04
CA TYR A 221 -13.10 -6.31 19.52
C TYR A 221 -14.35 -6.75 18.73
N LEU A 222 -14.21 -7.71 17.81
CA LEU A 222 -15.32 -8.23 17.03
C LEU A 222 -16.37 -8.94 17.91
N ALA A 223 -15.94 -9.73 18.91
CA ALA A 223 -16.84 -10.39 19.85
C ALA A 223 -17.64 -9.39 20.72
N GLN A 224 -17.01 -8.30 21.17
CA GLN A 224 -17.70 -7.24 21.89
C GLN A 224 -18.76 -6.53 21.01
N ARG A 225 -18.47 -6.28 19.74
CA ARG A 225 -19.43 -5.70 18.79
C ARG A 225 -20.63 -6.63 18.57
N GLU A 226 -20.37 -7.91 18.36
CA GLU A 226 -21.42 -8.92 18.19
C GLU A 226 -22.33 -8.98 19.44
N THR A 227 -21.75 -9.06 20.64
CA THR A 227 -22.50 -9.06 21.90
C THR A 227 -23.37 -7.83 22.08
N ARG A 228 -22.88 -6.65 21.69
CA ARG A 228 -23.61 -5.38 21.76
C ARG A 228 -24.58 -5.18 20.59
N LYS A 229 -24.60 -6.08 19.61
CA LYS A 229 -25.34 -5.94 18.35
C LYS A 229 -25.03 -4.62 17.65
N ASP A 230 -23.77 -4.20 17.69
CA ASP A 230 -23.32 -2.92 17.15
C ASP A 230 -23.31 -2.98 15.61
N THR A 231 -24.14 -2.17 14.98
CA THR A 231 -24.29 -2.07 13.52
C THR A 231 -23.53 -0.90 12.89
N GLN A 232 -22.82 -0.11 13.71
CA GLN A 232 -21.99 0.98 13.22
C GLN A 232 -20.90 0.45 12.29
N PRO A 233 -20.65 1.04 11.10
CA PRO A 233 -19.54 0.58 10.28
C PRO A 233 -18.23 0.78 11.02
N PHE A 234 -17.27 -0.11 10.79
CA PHE A 234 -15.96 -0.06 11.45
C PHE A 234 -14.80 0.05 10.48
N LEU A 235 -13.71 0.62 10.96
CA LEU A 235 -12.40 0.55 10.37
C LEU A 235 -11.44 -0.08 11.38
N ILE A 236 -10.89 -1.25 11.03
CA ILE A 236 -9.85 -1.93 11.81
C ILE A 236 -8.50 -1.75 11.10
N TYR A 237 -7.56 -1.07 11.75
CA TYR A 237 -6.16 -1.03 11.36
C TYR A 237 -5.43 -2.18 12.05
N TYR A 238 -5.34 -3.30 11.34
CA TYR A 238 -4.77 -4.55 11.82
C TYR A 238 -3.29 -4.62 11.48
N GLY A 239 -2.46 -3.95 12.28
CA GLY A 239 -1.02 -3.86 12.07
C GLY A 239 -0.26 -4.89 12.87
N PHE A 240 0.60 -5.66 12.19
CA PHE A 240 1.48 -6.63 12.81
C PHE A 240 2.87 -6.05 13.06
N SER A 241 3.62 -6.69 13.96
CA SER A 241 5.05 -6.44 14.15
C SER A 241 5.89 -7.35 13.25
N HIS A 242 5.39 -8.54 12.91
CA HIS A 242 6.02 -9.51 12.02
C HIS A 242 5.73 -9.24 10.55
N PRO A 243 6.61 -9.75 9.67
CA PRO A 243 7.84 -10.52 9.91
C PRO A 243 9.10 -9.68 10.23
N HIS A 244 8.96 -8.42 10.69
CA HIS A 244 10.10 -7.63 11.16
C HIS A 244 10.89 -8.37 12.26
N ASP A 245 12.19 -8.09 12.38
CA ASP A 245 13.02 -8.60 13.48
C ASP A 245 12.43 -8.20 14.88
N VAL A 246 12.49 -9.03 15.89
CA VAL A 246 13.07 -10.38 15.96
C VAL A 246 12.14 -11.38 15.27
N ARG A 247 12.66 -12.22 14.36
CA ARG A 247 11.90 -13.26 13.66
C ARG A 247 11.87 -14.52 14.53
N ASP A 248 11.12 -14.48 15.59
CA ASP A 248 10.96 -15.54 16.59
C ASP A 248 9.64 -16.29 16.39
N GLY A 249 9.48 -16.94 15.27
CA GLY A 249 8.31 -17.78 14.98
C GLY A 249 8.06 -18.83 16.09
N THR A 250 6.83 -19.39 16.12
CA THR A 250 6.54 -20.47 17.08
C THR A 250 7.43 -21.69 16.81
N PRO A 251 7.73 -22.51 17.82
CA PRO A 251 8.58 -23.69 17.65
C PRO A 251 8.12 -24.62 16.53
N GLU A 252 6.81 -24.79 16.36
CA GLU A 252 6.20 -25.65 15.34
C GLU A 252 6.45 -25.09 13.94
N LEU A 253 6.25 -23.79 13.75
CA LEU A 253 6.45 -23.12 12.45
C LEU A 253 7.94 -22.99 12.12
N LEU A 254 8.80 -22.72 13.10
CA LEU A 254 10.25 -22.76 12.88
C LEU A 254 10.70 -24.16 12.42
N ALA A 255 10.24 -25.23 13.08
CA ALA A 255 10.56 -26.60 12.72
C ALA A 255 10.03 -26.99 11.34
N LYS A 256 8.84 -26.46 10.95
CA LYS A 256 8.26 -26.65 9.62
C LYS A 256 9.19 -26.14 8.51
N TYR A 257 9.76 -24.94 8.68
CA TYR A 257 10.68 -24.33 7.73
C TYR A 257 12.15 -24.63 8.00
N GLY A 258 12.47 -25.59 8.88
CA GLY A 258 13.83 -26.00 9.20
C GLY A 258 14.69 -24.91 9.85
N ALA A 259 14.07 -23.89 10.39
CA ALA A 259 14.73 -22.74 10.99
C ALA A 259 14.88 -22.88 12.52
N ILE A 260 15.82 -22.14 13.07
CA ILE A 260 16.06 -22.03 14.51
C ILE A 260 16.31 -20.57 14.89
N ASN A 261 16.04 -20.22 16.14
CA ASN A 261 16.39 -18.91 16.72
C ASN A 261 17.91 -18.84 16.98
N HIS A 262 18.69 -18.67 15.91
CA HIS A 262 20.14 -18.58 15.96
C HIS A 262 20.56 -17.17 16.35
N THR A 263 21.39 -17.05 17.40
CA THR A 263 21.90 -15.77 17.92
C THR A 263 23.42 -15.70 17.97
N ASP A 264 24.10 -16.80 17.72
CA ASP A 264 25.56 -16.82 17.65
C ASP A 264 26.04 -16.07 16.39
N LYS A 265 27.01 -15.22 16.63
CA LYS A 265 27.61 -14.34 15.62
C LYS A 265 28.94 -14.87 15.08
N SER A 266 29.48 -15.86 15.73
CA SER A 266 30.79 -16.46 15.42
C SER A 266 30.70 -17.63 14.45
N SER A 267 29.52 -18.27 14.35
CA SER A 267 29.28 -19.42 13.48
C SER A 267 27.90 -19.37 12.82
N PRO A 268 27.77 -19.84 11.56
CA PRO A 268 26.46 -19.94 10.94
C PRO A 268 25.61 -21.06 11.56
N PRO A 269 24.29 -21.00 11.47
CA PRO A 269 23.40 -22.05 11.96
C PRO A 269 23.63 -23.36 11.24
N ALA A 270 23.18 -24.47 11.82
CA ALA A 270 23.22 -25.77 11.18
C ALA A 270 22.39 -25.75 9.88
N ALA A 271 22.89 -26.39 8.83
CA ALA A 271 22.12 -26.60 7.61
C ALA A 271 20.93 -27.52 7.86
N ASN A 272 19.81 -27.20 7.28
CA ASN A 272 18.61 -28.04 7.33
C ASN A 272 17.98 -28.12 5.92
N PRO A 273 17.68 -29.34 5.39
CA PRO A 273 17.12 -29.50 4.07
C PRO A 273 15.73 -28.88 3.90
N LYS A 274 14.98 -28.65 4.96
CA LYS A 274 13.68 -27.99 4.96
C LYS A 274 13.78 -26.46 4.80
N GLN A 275 14.97 -25.87 5.00
CA GLN A 275 15.14 -24.43 4.83
C GLN A 275 14.85 -23.98 3.41
N PRO A 276 14.23 -22.81 3.21
CA PRO A 276 13.99 -22.25 1.88
C PRO A 276 15.27 -22.17 1.05
N LYS A 277 15.13 -22.27 -0.26
CA LYS A 277 16.23 -22.02 -1.20
C LYS A 277 16.62 -20.54 -1.18
N LEU A 278 17.86 -20.27 -1.57
CA LEU A 278 18.30 -18.88 -1.79
C LEU A 278 17.53 -18.26 -2.97
N PRO A 279 17.20 -16.97 -2.90
CA PRO A 279 16.58 -16.27 -4.02
C PRO A 279 17.54 -16.13 -5.21
N PRO A 280 17.05 -16.00 -6.45
CA PRO A 280 17.90 -15.91 -7.65
C PRO A 280 18.88 -14.73 -7.62
N ASN A 281 18.51 -13.64 -6.94
CA ASN A 281 19.35 -12.45 -6.78
C ASN A 281 20.13 -12.42 -5.45
N TYR A 282 20.41 -13.59 -4.87
CA TYR A 282 21.28 -13.71 -3.71
C TYR A 282 22.72 -13.37 -4.05
N LEU A 283 23.36 -12.60 -3.15
CA LEU A 283 24.81 -12.41 -3.10
C LEU A 283 25.30 -12.60 -1.65
N PRO A 284 26.53 -13.08 -1.45
CA PRO A 284 27.11 -13.20 -0.11
C PRO A 284 27.47 -11.84 0.52
N ALA A 285 27.64 -10.81 -0.30
CA ALA A 285 27.86 -9.43 0.11
C ALA A 285 27.42 -8.49 -1.02
N HIS A 286 27.01 -7.26 -0.67
CA HIS A 286 26.75 -6.23 -1.66
C HIS A 286 28.06 -5.77 -2.32
N SER A 287 28.01 -5.41 -3.60
CA SER A 287 29.19 -5.11 -4.40
C SER A 287 29.92 -3.83 -3.97
N PHE A 288 29.22 -2.91 -3.34
CA PHE A 288 29.77 -1.65 -2.81
C PHE A 288 29.07 -1.24 -1.52
N ASN A 289 29.65 -0.27 -0.82
CA ASN A 289 29.00 0.31 0.35
C ASN A 289 27.84 1.21 -0.09
N HIS A 290 26.61 0.77 0.14
CA HIS A 290 25.41 1.48 -0.29
C HIS A 290 25.00 2.67 0.59
N GLY A 291 25.91 3.15 1.44
CA GLY A 291 25.74 4.40 2.19
C GLY A 291 25.03 4.27 3.53
N HIS A 292 24.60 3.07 3.94
CA HIS A 292 24.08 2.87 5.28
C HIS A 292 25.24 2.61 6.27
N PRO A 293 25.30 3.29 7.45
CA PRO A 293 26.36 3.09 8.42
C PRO A 293 26.52 1.62 8.83
N GLY A 294 27.73 1.10 8.74
CA GLY A 294 28.06 -0.26 9.13
C GLY A 294 27.40 -1.33 8.28
N LEU A 295 27.03 -1.04 7.02
CA LEU A 295 26.20 -1.94 6.19
C LEU A 295 24.90 -2.33 6.89
N ARG A 296 24.40 -1.45 7.70
CA ARG A 296 23.23 -1.70 8.51
C ARG A 296 21.97 -1.62 7.68
N ASP A 297 21.72 -2.69 7.02
CA ASP A 297 20.44 -3.06 6.46
C ASP A 297 19.73 -4.05 7.41
N GLU A 298 19.44 -3.65 8.65
CA GLU A 298 18.91 -4.48 9.72
C GLU A 298 19.97 -5.39 10.38
N VAL A 299 21.20 -4.92 10.54
CA VAL A 299 22.31 -5.66 11.20
C VAL A 299 22.07 -5.99 12.67
N SER A 300 21.01 -5.48 13.27
CA SER A 300 20.59 -5.87 14.62
C SER A 300 19.97 -7.25 14.67
N VAL A 301 19.74 -7.87 13.51
CA VAL A 301 19.21 -9.23 13.41
C VAL A 301 20.28 -10.20 13.89
N SER A 302 19.96 -10.96 14.92
CA SER A 302 20.87 -11.92 15.53
C SER A 302 21.39 -12.91 14.49
N GLY A 303 22.69 -13.13 14.47
CA GLY A 303 23.31 -14.15 13.61
C GLY A 303 23.53 -13.74 12.15
N VAL A 304 23.17 -12.53 11.72
CA VAL A 304 23.44 -12.06 10.34
C VAL A 304 24.46 -10.94 10.32
N TRP A 305 25.54 -11.11 9.57
CA TRP A 305 26.71 -10.23 9.57
C TRP A 305 27.08 -9.76 8.17
N ALA A 306 28.23 -9.10 8.06
CA ALA A 306 28.77 -8.54 6.83
C ALA A 306 28.83 -9.57 5.66
N ARG A 307 29.08 -10.84 5.94
CA ARG A 307 28.90 -11.93 4.95
C ARG A 307 27.53 -12.57 5.18
N ARG A 308 26.73 -12.57 4.12
CA ARG A 308 25.43 -13.24 4.08
C ARG A 308 25.66 -14.67 3.55
N ASP A 309 26.24 -15.55 4.39
CA ASP A 309 26.48 -16.93 3.98
C ASP A 309 25.16 -17.68 3.76
N GLU A 310 25.23 -18.73 2.94
CA GLU A 310 24.06 -19.52 2.54
C GLU A 310 23.24 -19.99 3.74
N ARG A 311 23.89 -20.59 4.74
CA ARG A 311 23.21 -21.22 5.89
C ARG A 311 22.48 -20.17 6.74
N THR A 312 23.12 -19.03 6.98
CA THR A 312 22.52 -17.91 7.71
C THR A 312 21.30 -17.37 6.98
N ILE A 313 21.42 -17.14 5.66
CA ILE A 313 20.31 -16.59 4.87
C ILE A 313 19.14 -17.58 4.75
N ARG A 314 19.41 -18.85 4.53
CA ARG A 314 18.35 -19.88 4.47
C ARG A 314 17.64 -20.02 5.81
N ASN A 315 18.37 -19.94 6.93
CA ASN A 315 17.77 -19.91 8.26
C ASN A 315 16.90 -18.66 8.48
N GLU A 316 17.37 -17.49 8.07
CA GLU A 316 16.61 -16.24 8.19
C GLU A 316 15.33 -16.25 7.31
N LEU A 317 15.39 -16.76 6.09
CA LEU A 317 14.20 -16.98 5.26
C LEU A 317 13.20 -17.93 5.95
N GLY A 318 13.68 -19.02 6.54
CA GLY A 318 12.82 -19.94 7.28
C GLY A 318 12.18 -19.30 8.51
N ARG A 319 12.91 -18.43 9.21
CA ARG A 319 12.38 -17.66 10.36
C ARG A 319 11.32 -16.65 9.89
N GLU A 320 11.57 -15.96 8.78
CA GLU A 320 10.60 -15.03 8.21
C GLU A 320 9.32 -15.74 7.78
N PHE A 321 9.44 -16.90 7.13
CA PHE A 321 8.29 -17.71 6.70
C PHE A 321 7.49 -18.21 7.90
N ALA A 322 8.13 -18.64 8.97
CA ALA A 322 7.45 -19.03 10.21
C ALA A 322 6.65 -17.85 10.80
N CYS A 323 7.20 -16.65 10.78
CA CYS A 323 6.51 -15.45 11.24
C CYS A 323 5.34 -15.06 10.33
N SER A 324 5.54 -15.11 9.02
CA SER A 324 4.53 -14.75 8.02
C SER A 324 3.35 -15.74 8.02
N GLU A 325 3.61 -17.03 8.16
CA GLU A 325 2.53 -18.03 8.31
C GLU A 325 1.74 -17.82 9.61
N ASN A 326 2.40 -17.49 10.73
CA ASN A 326 1.68 -17.15 11.95
C ASN A 326 0.76 -15.93 11.77
N VAL A 327 1.20 -14.92 11.02
CA VAL A 327 0.34 -13.78 10.66
C VAL A 327 -0.85 -14.24 9.82
N ASP A 328 -0.64 -15.11 8.82
CA ASP A 328 -1.72 -15.67 7.99
C ASP A 328 -2.77 -16.40 8.83
N ILE A 329 -2.33 -17.20 9.82
CA ILE A 329 -3.23 -17.87 10.77
C ILE A 329 -4.11 -16.83 11.50
N GLN A 330 -3.53 -15.72 11.95
CA GLN A 330 -4.29 -14.70 12.68
C GLN A 330 -5.26 -13.95 11.75
N ILE A 331 -4.89 -13.72 10.50
CA ILE A 331 -5.77 -13.19 9.46
C ILE A 331 -6.95 -14.13 9.27
N GLY A 332 -6.70 -15.44 9.12
CA GLY A 332 -7.74 -16.46 8.97
C GLY A 332 -8.76 -16.45 10.11
N ARG A 333 -8.31 -16.30 11.36
CA ARG A 333 -9.19 -16.17 12.54
C ARG A 333 -10.12 -14.96 12.42
N ALA A 334 -9.59 -13.81 12.02
CA ALA A 334 -10.39 -12.58 11.85
C ALA A 334 -11.41 -12.72 10.71
N LEU A 335 -11.01 -13.30 9.57
CA LEU A 335 -11.90 -13.54 8.43
C LEU A 335 -13.04 -14.51 8.79
N ALA A 336 -12.72 -15.61 9.50
CA ALA A 336 -13.72 -16.57 9.96
C ALA A 336 -14.71 -15.91 10.96
N LYS A 337 -14.24 -15.03 11.83
CA LYS A 337 -15.12 -14.29 12.76
C LYS A 337 -16.04 -13.33 12.01
N LEU A 338 -15.54 -12.57 11.02
CA LEU A 338 -16.36 -11.71 10.17
C LEU A 338 -17.41 -12.51 9.40
N GLN A 339 -17.05 -13.68 8.89
CA GLN A 339 -17.99 -14.59 8.22
C GLN A 339 -19.09 -15.06 9.17
N ALA A 340 -18.73 -15.49 10.38
CA ALA A 340 -19.70 -15.93 11.39
C ALA A 340 -20.66 -14.81 11.83
N MET A 341 -20.20 -13.55 11.83
CA MET A 341 -21.03 -12.38 12.11
C MET A 341 -21.88 -11.93 10.91
N GLY A 342 -21.73 -12.53 9.72
CA GLY A 342 -22.37 -12.08 8.48
C GLY A 342 -21.87 -10.74 7.95
N GLU A 343 -20.68 -10.31 8.37
CA GLU A 343 -20.12 -9.01 8.00
C GLU A 343 -19.03 -9.11 6.91
N LEU A 344 -18.57 -10.33 6.56
CA LEU A 344 -17.44 -10.49 5.62
C LEU A 344 -17.74 -9.87 4.26
N GLU A 345 -18.93 -10.13 3.70
CA GLU A 345 -19.32 -9.63 2.38
C GLU A 345 -19.55 -8.11 2.34
N ASN A 346 -19.75 -7.47 3.49
CA ASN A 346 -19.83 -6.01 3.63
C ASN A 346 -18.50 -5.39 4.10
N THR A 347 -17.40 -6.13 4.05
CA THR A 347 -16.08 -5.67 4.49
C THR A 347 -15.13 -5.56 3.31
N ILE A 348 -14.54 -4.37 3.11
CA ILE A 348 -13.42 -4.20 2.18
C ILE A 348 -12.14 -4.51 2.94
N ILE A 349 -11.40 -5.50 2.45
CA ILE A 349 -10.18 -6.01 3.07
C ILE A 349 -8.99 -5.55 2.23
N PHE A 350 -8.06 -4.84 2.86
CA PHE A 350 -6.76 -4.49 2.30
C PHE A 350 -5.70 -5.35 2.98
N TYR A 351 -4.82 -5.93 2.21
CA TYR A 351 -3.62 -6.60 2.68
C TYR A 351 -2.40 -5.96 2.05
N THR A 352 -1.46 -5.49 2.85
CA THR A 352 -0.21 -4.87 2.38
C THR A 352 0.88 -4.93 3.44
N ALA A 353 2.07 -4.47 3.08
CA ALA A 353 3.20 -4.24 4.00
C ALA A 353 3.66 -2.79 3.92
N GLY A 354 4.35 -2.32 4.97
CA GLY A 354 4.95 -0.98 4.96
C GLY A 354 6.16 -0.87 4.03
N GLN A 355 6.86 -1.96 3.83
CA GLN A 355 8.03 -2.15 2.95
C GLN A 355 8.31 -3.65 2.79
N GLY A 356 9.14 -3.98 1.79
CA GLY A 356 9.69 -5.33 1.67
C GLY A 356 11.00 -5.51 2.44
N MET A 357 11.69 -6.64 2.21
CA MET A 357 12.90 -7.05 2.91
C MET A 357 13.86 -7.77 1.95
N ALA A 358 15.17 -7.61 2.15
CA ALA A 358 16.18 -8.22 1.29
C ALA A 358 16.45 -9.69 1.62
N ILE A 359 16.81 -10.00 2.83
CA ILE A 359 17.25 -11.31 3.35
C ILE A 359 18.11 -12.06 2.33
N GLY A 360 19.35 -11.54 2.15
CA GLY A 360 20.36 -12.08 1.24
C GLY A 360 20.28 -11.60 -0.21
N ARG A 361 19.16 -11.03 -0.65
CA ARG A 361 19.02 -10.48 -2.00
C ARG A 361 19.99 -9.32 -2.18
N HIS A 362 20.76 -9.32 -3.28
CA HIS A 362 21.84 -8.36 -3.58
C HIS A 362 22.89 -8.22 -2.47
N GLY A 363 23.07 -9.26 -1.63
CA GLY A 363 24.01 -9.21 -0.49
C GLY A 363 23.55 -8.31 0.65
N LEU A 364 22.28 -7.92 0.68
CA LEU A 364 21.65 -7.09 1.69
C LEU A 364 20.78 -7.92 2.64
N GLN A 365 20.51 -7.41 3.84
CA GLN A 365 19.65 -8.07 4.80
C GLN A 365 18.33 -7.33 4.97
N GLY A 366 18.36 -6.01 4.97
CA GLY A 366 17.25 -5.17 5.38
C GLY A 366 16.49 -4.52 4.22
N LYS A 367 15.87 -3.40 4.57
CA LYS A 367 14.94 -2.61 3.75
C LYS A 367 15.52 -1.29 3.25
N GLN A 368 16.77 -1.00 3.55
CA GLN A 368 17.42 0.28 3.28
C GLN A 368 18.01 0.33 1.86
N ASN A 369 17.21 -0.04 0.88
CA ASN A 369 17.58 -0.03 -0.54
C ASN A 369 16.33 0.18 -1.41
N LEU A 370 16.53 0.33 -2.72
CA LEU A 370 15.48 0.61 -3.69
C LEU A 370 15.30 -0.49 -4.73
N TYR A 371 15.82 -1.70 -4.47
CA TYR A 371 15.51 -2.87 -5.31
C TYR A 371 14.04 -3.30 -5.12
N GLN A 372 13.49 -4.03 -6.08
CA GLN A 372 12.07 -4.42 -6.08
C GLN A 372 11.64 -5.20 -4.83
N HIS A 373 12.53 -6.00 -4.27
CA HIS A 373 12.23 -6.82 -3.09
C HIS A 373 12.02 -6.01 -1.80
N THR A 374 12.42 -4.73 -1.79
CA THR A 374 12.21 -3.82 -0.66
C THR A 374 11.31 -2.64 -1.00
N TRP A 375 11.47 -2.04 -2.19
CA TRP A 375 10.73 -0.87 -2.61
C TRP A 375 9.28 -1.20 -2.98
N ARG A 376 9.05 -2.34 -3.63
CA ARG A 376 7.70 -2.85 -3.93
C ARG A 376 7.14 -3.57 -2.69
N VAL A 377 5.84 -3.43 -2.46
CA VAL A 377 5.11 -4.11 -1.39
C VAL A 377 4.02 -5.01 -1.98
N PRO A 378 3.64 -6.09 -1.30
CA PRO A 378 2.44 -6.82 -1.66
C PRO A 378 1.22 -5.93 -1.43
N PHE A 379 0.23 -6.00 -2.32
CA PHE A 379 -1.01 -5.25 -2.18
C PHE A 379 -2.17 -6.03 -2.78
N ILE A 380 -3.13 -6.39 -1.95
CA ILE A 380 -4.31 -7.16 -2.33
C ILE A 380 -5.53 -6.47 -1.75
N VAL A 381 -6.60 -6.34 -2.54
CA VAL A 381 -7.88 -5.78 -2.08
C VAL A 381 -9.01 -6.74 -2.43
N LYS A 382 -9.87 -7.06 -1.46
CA LYS A 382 -11.10 -7.85 -1.64
C LYS A 382 -12.27 -7.14 -0.98
N GLY A 383 -13.45 -7.19 -1.58
CA GLY A 383 -14.69 -6.71 -0.95
C GLY A 383 -15.67 -6.10 -1.94
N PRO A 384 -16.74 -5.48 -1.43
CA PRO A 384 -17.76 -4.88 -2.29
C PRO A 384 -17.18 -3.78 -3.18
N GLY A 385 -17.52 -3.82 -4.46
CA GLY A 385 -17.03 -2.86 -5.47
C GLY A 385 -15.63 -3.15 -6.01
N VAL A 386 -14.97 -4.23 -5.57
CA VAL A 386 -13.68 -4.68 -6.11
C VAL A 386 -13.92 -5.76 -7.16
N LYS A 387 -13.28 -5.65 -8.33
CA LYS A 387 -13.34 -6.66 -9.38
C LYS A 387 -12.66 -7.95 -8.90
N PRO A 388 -13.42 -9.04 -8.70
CA PRO A 388 -12.86 -10.27 -8.11
C PRO A 388 -11.94 -11.01 -9.09
N GLY A 389 -11.00 -11.79 -8.55
CA GLY A 389 -10.13 -12.68 -9.30
C GLY A 389 -9.28 -11.96 -10.34
N SER A 390 -8.89 -10.71 -10.09
CA SER A 390 -8.19 -9.86 -11.06
C SER A 390 -6.77 -9.52 -10.60
N ARG A 391 -5.96 -9.17 -11.60
CA ARG A 391 -4.58 -8.72 -11.41
C ARG A 391 -4.33 -7.49 -12.26
N VAL A 392 -3.69 -6.48 -11.67
CA VAL A 392 -3.45 -5.20 -12.32
C VAL A 392 -2.05 -4.69 -12.02
N GLU A 393 -1.52 -3.85 -12.90
CA GLU A 393 -0.28 -3.14 -12.61
C GLU A 393 -0.47 -2.19 -11.42
N GLY A 394 -1.52 -1.37 -11.46
CA GLY A 394 -1.91 -0.48 -10.37
C GLY A 394 -1.06 0.79 -10.30
N ASN A 395 0.25 0.67 -10.23
CA ASN A 395 1.23 1.76 -10.03
C ASN A 395 0.76 2.76 -8.97
N ILE A 396 0.60 2.24 -7.75
CA ILE A 396 0.14 3.01 -6.59
C ILE A 396 1.27 3.25 -5.60
N TYR A 397 1.12 4.30 -4.80
CA TYR A 397 1.90 4.49 -3.58
C TYR A 397 1.07 4.20 -2.33
N LEU A 398 1.74 3.90 -1.23
CA LEU A 398 1.06 3.74 0.07
C LEU A 398 0.33 5.01 0.53
N LEU A 399 0.74 6.19 0.07
CA LEU A 399 0.03 7.45 0.37
C LEU A 399 -1.34 7.54 -0.34
N ASP A 400 -1.57 6.76 -1.39
CA ASP A 400 -2.86 6.73 -2.12
C ASP A 400 -3.97 6.03 -1.31
N VAL A 401 -3.59 5.31 -0.26
CA VAL A 401 -4.52 4.57 0.61
C VAL A 401 -5.53 5.50 1.26
N LEU A 402 -5.11 6.65 1.81
CA LEU A 402 -6.03 7.59 2.45
C LEU A 402 -7.13 8.06 1.49
N ALA A 403 -6.75 8.55 0.30
CA ALA A 403 -7.69 9.00 -0.71
C ALA A 403 -8.66 7.90 -1.13
N THR A 404 -8.15 6.68 -1.29
CA THR A 404 -8.95 5.52 -1.71
C THR A 404 -9.94 5.09 -0.63
N LEU A 405 -9.50 5.01 0.63
CA LEU A 405 -10.39 4.71 1.76
C LEU A 405 -11.51 5.75 1.88
N CYS A 406 -11.18 7.03 1.74
CA CYS A 406 -12.14 8.11 1.74
C CYS A 406 -13.18 7.96 0.60
N ASP A 407 -12.71 7.68 -0.62
CA ASP A 407 -13.58 7.50 -1.79
C ASP A 407 -14.50 6.27 -1.67
N LEU A 408 -13.97 5.15 -1.17
CA LEU A 408 -14.76 3.93 -0.93
C LEU A 408 -15.82 4.10 0.17
N ALA A 409 -15.53 4.91 1.19
CA ALA A 409 -16.44 5.21 2.28
C ALA A 409 -17.34 6.43 2.02
N ASN A 410 -17.22 7.05 0.84
CA ASN A 410 -17.89 8.31 0.50
C ASN A 410 -17.63 9.43 1.53
N ILE A 411 -16.35 9.57 1.90
CA ILE A 411 -15.82 10.61 2.80
C ILE A 411 -14.99 11.58 1.95
N PRO A 412 -15.11 12.90 2.08
CA PRO A 412 -14.21 13.82 1.42
C PRO A 412 -12.75 13.60 1.86
N ALA A 413 -11.84 13.44 0.93
CA ALA A 413 -10.42 13.44 1.23
C ALA A 413 -9.99 14.86 1.68
N PRO A 414 -9.04 14.98 2.64
CA PRO A 414 -8.59 16.29 3.10
C PRO A 414 -7.77 17.00 2.00
N GLU A 415 -7.76 18.33 2.02
CA GLU A 415 -6.99 19.14 1.06
C GLU A 415 -5.48 18.91 1.14
N THR A 416 -5.00 18.46 2.29
CA THR A 416 -3.58 18.12 2.50
C THR A 416 -3.17 16.79 1.88
N ASN A 417 -4.12 16.01 1.35
CA ASN A 417 -3.84 14.74 0.71
C ASN A 417 -3.15 14.95 -0.65
N GLU A 418 -2.02 14.31 -0.86
CA GLU A 418 -1.25 14.29 -2.11
C GLU A 418 -1.46 12.96 -2.88
N GLY A 419 -2.17 12.02 -2.25
CA GLY A 419 -2.50 10.73 -2.85
C GLY A 419 -3.62 10.82 -3.88
N THR A 420 -3.67 9.84 -4.75
CA THR A 420 -4.73 9.67 -5.76
C THR A 420 -5.55 8.43 -5.44
N SER A 421 -6.88 8.56 -5.43
CA SER A 421 -7.74 7.38 -5.27
C SER A 421 -7.54 6.39 -6.41
N PHE A 422 -7.27 5.14 -6.06
CA PHE A 422 -7.22 4.03 -7.01
C PHE A 422 -8.53 3.23 -7.08
N LYS A 423 -9.64 3.77 -6.59
CA LYS A 423 -10.96 3.16 -6.76
C LYS A 423 -11.30 2.82 -8.21
N PRO A 424 -10.96 3.67 -9.24
CA PRO A 424 -11.18 3.29 -10.64
C PRO A 424 -10.38 2.05 -11.09
N VAL A 425 -9.28 1.72 -10.40
CA VAL A 425 -8.55 0.47 -10.63
C VAL A 425 -9.30 -0.69 -9.98
N LEU A 426 -9.79 -0.50 -8.75
CA LEU A 426 -10.54 -1.53 -8.03
C LEU A 426 -11.82 -1.95 -8.76
N THR A 427 -12.51 -1.01 -9.40
CA THR A 427 -13.71 -1.29 -10.21
C THR A 427 -13.40 -1.90 -11.58
N GLY A 428 -12.12 -1.87 -12.00
CA GLY A 428 -11.67 -2.35 -13.30
C GLY A 428 -11.80 -1.34 -14.45
N GLU A 429 -12.13 -0.07 -14.15
CA GLU A 429 -12.19 1.03 -15.13
C GLU A 429 -10.80 1.42 -15.63
N LYS A 430 -9.77 1.28 -14.80
CA LYS A 430 -8.36 1.57 -15.12
C LYS A 430 -7.46 0.40 -14.74
N GLN A 431 -6.30 0.32 -15.41
CA GLN A 431 -5.25 -0.64 -15.05
C GLN A 431 -4.25 -0.04 -14.05
N SER A 432 -4.10 1.27 -14.05
CA SER A 432 -3.11 1.99 -13.25
C SER A 432 -3.56 3.45 -13.06
N ILE A 433 -3.07 4.11 -12.02
CA ILE A 433 -3.36 5.54 -11.76
C ILE A 433 -2.19 6.46 -12.11
N ARG A 434 -1.00 5.90 -12.37
CA ARG A 434 0.19 6.65 -12.80
C ARG A 434 1.09 5.75 -13.66
N ASP A 435 1.96 6.38 -14.44
CA ASP A 435 2.93 5.70 -15.30
C ASP A 435 4.36 5.75 -14.75
N THR A 436 4.62 6.66 -13.81
CA THR A 436 5.95 6.91 -13.25
C THR A 436 5.93 6.77 -11.74
N LEU A 437 6.97 6.13 -11.21
CA LEU A 437 7.18 5.90 -9.78
C LEU A 437 8.55 6.43 -9.38
N TYR A 438 8.62 7.13 -8.27
CA TYR A 438 9.84 7.68 -7.66
C TYR A 438 10.07 7.07 -6.29
N GLY A 439 11.33 6.81 -5.95
CA GLY A 439 11.75 6.30 -4.65
C GLY A 439 13.02 6.96 -4.15
N VAL A 440 13.14 7.10 -2.83
CA VAL A 440 14.28 7.71 -2.17
C VAL A 440 14.73 6.94 -0.94
N TYR A 441 16.03 6.88 -0.72
CA TYR A 441 16.59 6.49 0.57
C TYR A 441 17.87 7.29 0.87
N CYS A 442 17.86 8.04 1.97
CA CYS A 442 19.00 8.85 2.41
C CYS A 442 19.24 8.77 3.93
N GLY A 443 18.87 7.64 4.54
CA GLY A 443 18.96 7.46 5.99
C GLY A 443 20.36 7.29 6.55
N GLY A 444 21.35 7.01 5.74
CA GLY A 444 22.75 6.84 6.16
C GLY A 444 23.70 7.80 5.50
N SER A 445 23.33 8.36 4.36
CA SER A 445 24.15 9.24 3.55
C SER A 445 23.26 10.19 2.75
N LYS A 446 23.72 11.41 2.50
CA LYS A 446 23.00 12.40 1.70
C LYS A 446 23.86 12.80 0.51
N PRO A 447 23.27 12.98 -0.66
CA PRO A 447 21.85 12.82 -1.00
C PRO A 447 21.31 11.39 -0.92
N GLY A 448 22.14 10.35 -0.98
CA GLY A 448 21.75 8.95 -0.82
C GLY A 448 21.36 8.28 -2.14
N MET A 449 20.29 7.49 -2.12
CA MET A 449 19.80 6.76 -3.28
C MET A 449 18.55 7.42 -3.83
N ARG A 450 18.40 7.40 -5.17
CA ARG A 450 17.18 7.78 -5.87
C ARG A 450 16.86 6.74 -6.91
N SER A 451 15.57 6.51 -7.12
CA SER A 451 15.08 5.61 -8.15
C SER A 451 13.89 6.20 -8.87
N VAL A 452 13.80 5.94 -10.16
CA VAL A 452 12.61 6.18 -10.96
C VAL A 452 12.28 4.94 -11.77
N ARG A 453 10.98 4.63 -11.89
CA ARG A 453 10.46 3.57 -12.73
C ARG A 453 9.40 4.11 -13.68
N LYS A 454 9.49 3.71 -14.97
CA LYS A 454 8.45 3.96 -15.97
C LYS A 454 8.34 2.74 -16.89
N GLY A 455 7.15 2.15 -16.93
CA GLY A 455 6.95 0.88 -17.63
C GLY A 455 7.91 -0.21 -17.15
N ASP A 456 8.61 -0.85 -18.06
CA ASP A 456 9.57 -1.91 -17.76
C ASP A 456 10.96 -1.39 -17.34
N TRP A 457 11.19 -0.08 -17.43
CA TRP A 457 12.48 0.50 -17.11
C TRP A 457 12.51 1.07 -15.70
N LYS A 458 13.62 0.84 -15.02
CA LYS A 458 13.95 1.40 -13.71
C LYS A 458 15.38 1.88 -13.69
N LEU A 459 15.60 3.02 -13.05
CA LEU A 459 16.93 3.56 -12.76
C LEU A 459 17.10 3.68 -11.26
N ILE A 460 18.24 3.23 -10.73
CA ILE A 460 18.71 3.55 -9.37
C ILE A 460 20.01 4.32 -9.51
N GLN A 461 20.10 5.47 -8.86
CA GLN A 461 21.33 6.24 -8.70
C GLN A 461 21.73 6.33 -7.23
N TYR A 462 23.00 6.07 -6.97
CA TYR A 462 23.63 6.15 -5.65
C TYR A 462 24.59 7.32 -5.63
N ASP A 463 24.43 8.23 -4.70
CA ASP A 463 25.41 9.26 -4.34
C ASP A 463 25.61 9.20 -2.83
N VAL A 464 26.47 8.30 -2.41
CA VAL A 464 26.62 7.86 -1.03
C VAL A 464 28.06 8.00 -0.56
N MET A 465 28.29 7.78 0.74
CA MET A 465 29.63 7.90 1.35
C MET A 465 30.27 9.27 1.08
N ASN A 466 29.48 10.34 1.21
CA ASN A 466 29.89 11.73 0.92
C ASN A 466 30.42 11.92 -0.51
N GLY A 467 29.81 11.22 -1.49
CA GLY A 467 30.17 11.31 -2.90
C GLY A 467 31.38 10.46 -3.31
N SER A 468 31.93 9.66 -2.41
CA SER A 468 33.02 8.73 -2.76
C SER A 468 32.54 7.49 -3.50
N ILE A 469 31.22 7.20 -3.45
CA ILE A 469 30.59 6.12 -4.21
C ILE A 469 29.42 6.71 -4.99
N ARG A 470 29.51 6.61 -6.31
CA ARG A 470 28.49 7.04 -7.26
C ARG A 470 28.26 5.92 -8.25
N GLU A 471 27.08 5.31 -8.14
CA GLU A 471 26.70 4.18 -8.99
C GLU A 471 25.39 4.48 -9.70
N THR A 472 25.28 3.97 -10.93
CA THR A 472 24.11 4.10 -11.78
C THR A 472 23.69 2.72 -12.26
N GLN A 473 22.49 2.29 -11.94
CA GLN A 473 21.97 0.95 -12.24
C GLN A 473 20.63 1.05 -12.97
N PRO A 474 20.63 1.09 -14.31
CA PRO A 474 19.43 0.92 -15.11
C PRO A 474 19.08 -0.57 -15.25
N PHE A 475 17.78 -0.89 -15.17
CA PHE A 475 17.23 -2.23 -15.34
C PHE A 475 16.08 -2.22 -16.34
N ASN A 476 16.01 -3.27 -17.16
CA ASN A 476 14.85 -3.59 -18.00
C ASN A 476 14.19 -4.85 -17.44
N PHE A 477 13.01 -4.74 -16.85
CA PHE A 477 12.32 -5.85 -16.18
C PHE A 477 11.85 -6.97 -17.13
N LYS A 478 11.69 -6.69 -18.42
CA LYS A 478 11.39 -7.76 -19.40
C LYS A 478 12.54 -8.74 -19.54
N GLU A 479 13.75 -8.24 -19.39
CA GLU A 479 14.98 -9.03 -19.60
C GLU A 479 15.62 -9.44 -18.28
N ASN A 480 15.45 -8.61 -17.24
CA ASN A 480 16.06 -8.79 -15.93
C ASN A 480 15.07 -8.53 -14.80
N PRO A 481 14.04 -9.38 -14.63
CA PRO A 481 13.00 -9.18 -13.60
C PRO A 481 13.53 -9.27 -12.16
N ASP A 482 14.66 -9.96 -11.95
CA ASP A 482 15.30 -10.13 -10.65
C ASP A 482 16.36 -9.08 -10.34
N GLU A 483 16.56 -8.09 -11.23
CA GLU A 483 17.57 -7.03 -11.10
C GLU A 483 18.99 -7.59 -10.92
N LEU A 484 19.35 -8.69 -11.61
CA LEU A 484 20.65 -9.32 -11.49
C LEU A 484 21.77 -8.37 -11.95
N LEU A 485 22.89 -8.42 -11.24
CA LEU A 485 24.11 -7.65 -11.49
C LEU A 485 25.22 -8.57 -12.00
N ALA A 486 26.34 -8.00 -12.41
CA ALA A 486 27.50 -8.75 -12.90
C ALA A 486 28.01 -9.78 -11.89
N GLU A 487 27.94 -9.46 -10.62
CA GLU A 487 28.39 -10.30 -9.50
C GLU A 487 27.61 -11.61 -9.39
N HIS A 488 26.38 -11.67 -9.89
CA HIS A 488 25.59 -12.90 -9.93
C HIS A 488 26.14 -13.94 -10.90
N ARG A 489 27.12 -13.57 -11.76
CA ARG A 489 27.85 -14.51 -12.63
C ARG A 489 28.95 -15.29 -11.90
N ALA A 490 29.28 -14.92 -10.68
CA ALA A 490 30.33 -15.63 -9.93
C ALA A 490 29.97 -17.13 -9.83
N PRO A 491 30.86 -18.05 -10.17
CA PRO A 491 30.56 -19.50 -10.21
C PRO A 491 29.95 -20.02 -8.90
N VAL A 492 30.39 -19.50 -7.77
CA VAL A 492 29.86 -19.89 -6.46
C VAL A 492 28.41 -19.42 -6.29
N VAL A 493 28.03 -18.24 -6.78
CA VAL A 493 26.66 -17.72 -6.71
C VAL A 493 25.75 -18.53 -7.63
N VAL A 494 26.19 -18.78 -8.86
CA VAL A 494 25.46 -19.62 -9.83
C VAL A 494 25.22 -21.02 -9.26
N ALA A 495 26.23 -21.63 -8.63
CA ALA A 495 26.09 -22.95 -8.01
C ALA A 495 25.06 -22.96 -6.87
N LEU A 496 24.92 -21.87 -6.11
CA LEU A 496 24.01 -21.75 -4.98
C LEU A 496 22.57 -21.40 -5.41
N THR A 497 22.40 -20.56 -6.41
CA THR A 497 21.09 -20.00 -6.80
C THR A 497 20.51 -20.65 -8.05
N GLY A 498 21.36 -21.19 -8.93
CA GLY A 498 21.01 -21.63 -10.28
C GLY A 498 20.75 -20.47 -11.26
N ALA A 499 20.81 -19.22 -10.80
CA ALA A 499 20.59 -18.04 -11.64
C ALA A 499 21.83 -17.73 -12.48
N GLN A 500 21.63 -17.46 -13.78
CA GLN A 500 22.70 -17.08 -14.70
C GLN A 500 22.31 -15.79 -15.42
N PRO A 501 22.91 -14.64 -15.05
CA PRO A 501 22.68 -13.40 -15.76
C PRO A 501 23.11 -13.52 -17.22
N ALA A 502 22.22 -13.25 -18.16
CA ALA A 502 22.55 -13.12 -19.56
C ALA A 502 23.43 -11.89 -19.82
N GLY A 503 24.01 -11.75 -21.04
CA GLY A 503 24.86 -10.62 -21.38
C GLY A 503 24.19 -9.26 -21.15
N HIS A 504 22.95 -9.14 -21.55
CA HIS A 504 22.10 -7.94 -21.40
C HIS A 504 21.63 -7.67 -19.95
N GLN A 505 21.87 -8.56 -18.99
CA GLN A 505 21.56 -8.38 -17.57
C GLN A 505 22.73 -7.76 -16.77
N LEU A 506 23.79 -7.35 -17.44
CA LEU A 506 24.85 -6.56 -16.83
C LEU A 506 24.39 -5.13 -16.59
N ASN A 507 25.20 -4.35 -15.87
CA ASN A 507 24.91 -2.95 -15.68
C ASN A 507 24.84 -2.22 -17.04
N LEU A 508 23.64 -1.87 -17.47
CA LEU A 508 23.36 -1.22 -18.75
C LEU A 508 23.84 0.23 -18.83
N ALA A 509 24.30 0.82 -17.72
CA ALA A 509 24.78 2.19 -17.69
C ALA A 509 26.07 2.40 -18.53
N ALA A 510 26.84 1.36 -18.73
CA ALA A 510 28.07 1.40 -19.53
C ALA A 510 27.84 0.95 -20.99
N ASP A 511 26.63 0.52 -21.34
CA ASP A 511 26.30 0.01 -22.66
C ASP A 511 25.91 1.18 -23.61
N PRO A 512 26.68 1.42 -24.69
CA PRO A 512 26.35 2.49 -25.65
C PRO A 512 24.97 2.34 -26.30
N GLU A 513 24.48 1.11 -26.48
CA GLU A 513 23.15 0.86 -27.07
C GLU A 513 22.02 1.37 -26.16
N HIS A 514 22.28 1.48 -24.87
CA HIS A 514 21.32 1.97 -23.87
C HIS A 514 21.53 3.43 -23.44
N ALA A 515 22.53 4.14 -24.02
CA ALA A 515 22.86 5.51 -23.62
C ALA A 515 21.66 6.48 -23.75
N ALA A 516 20.88 6.39 -24.82
CA ALA A 516 19.70 7.22 -25.02
C ALA A 516 18.61 6.91 -23.97
N LYS A 517 18.40 5.65 -23.63
CA LYS A 517 17.46 5.24 -22.60
C LYS A 517 17.92 5.67 -21.19
N LEU A 518 19.20 5.59 -20.91
CA LEU A 518 19.77 6.08 -19.66
C LEU A 518 19.51 7.59 -19.51
N ALA A 519 19.82 8.37 -20.54
CA ALA A 519 19.58 9.83 -20.54
C ALA A 519 18.08 10.18 -20.34
N GLU A 520 17.17 9.43 -20.97
CA GLU A 520 15.72 9.58 -20.76
C GLU A 520 15.35 9.34 -19.28
N MET A 521 15.86 8.26 -18.69
CA MET A 521 15.56 7.90 -17.30
C MET A 521 16.18 8.86 -16.29
N GLU A 522 17.37 9.39 -16.55
CA GLU A 522 18.01 10.44 -15.74
C GLU A 522 17.22 11.75 -15.78
N ALA A 523 16.77 12.17 -16.95
CA ALA A 523 15.90 13.34 -17.11
C ALA A 523 14.57 13.15 -16.36
N LEU A 524 13.98 11.96 -16.45
CA LEU A 524 12.76 11.61 -15.74
C LEU A 524 12.97 11.63 -14.22
N LEU A 525 14.09 11.08 -13.73
CA LEU A 525 14.44 11.11 -12.31
C LEU A 525 14.54 12.55 -11.80
N LEU A 526 15.23 13.42 -12.53
CA LEU A 526 15.35 14.84 -12.19
C LEU A 526 13.97 15.51 -12.13
N ALA A 527 13.12 15.26 -13.14
CA ALA A 527 11.77 15.82 -13.18
C ALA A 527 10.93 15.39 -11.98
N GLU A 528 10.97 14.12 -11.60
CA GLU A 528 10.25 13.59 -10.43
C GLU A 528 10.81 14.14 -9.10
N MET A 529 12.13 14.27 -8.96
CA MET A 529 12.74 14.89 -7.80
C MET A 529 12.24 16.32 -7.61
N ARG A 530 12.15 17.12 -8.70
CA ARG A 530 11.65 18.50 -8.62
C ARG A 530 10.15 18.56 -8.34
N ARG A 531 9.38 17.73 -9.02
CA ARG A 531 7.91 17.65 -8.84
C ARG A 531 7.50 17.29 -7.41
N LEU A 532 8.33 16.51 -6.73
CA LEU A 532 8.08 15.99 -5.38
C LEU A 532 8.82 16.75 -4.28
N ASP A 533 9.38 17.92 -4.60
CA ASP A 533 10.09 18.79 -3.66
C ASP A 533 11.29 18.11 -2.98
N ASP A 534 12.01 17.22 -3.69
CA ASP A 534 13.24 16.62 -3.18
C ASP A 534 14.25 17.73 -2.89
N PRO A 535 14.73 17.89 -1.64
CA PRO A 535 15.61 18.98 -1.25
C PRO A 535 17.07 18.80 -1.70
N TRP A 536 17.36 17.71 -2.44
CA TRP A 536 18.73 17.34 -2.79
C TRP A 536 18.93 17.29 -4.31
N ARG A 537 20.21 17.42 -4.70
CA ARG A 537 20.71 17.25 -6.05
C ARG A 537 21.71 16.08 -6.07
N LEU A 538 21.66 15.26 -7.12
CA LEU A 538 22.70 14.27 -7.41
C LEU A 538 23.86 14.93 -8.17
N TRP A 539 25.02 14.26 -8.20
CA TRP A 539 26.27 14.77 -8.77
C TRP A 539 26.19 15.12 -10.27
N ASN A 540 25.37 14.39 -11.04
CA ASN A 540 25.20 14.51 -12.49
C ASN A 540 24.02 15.42 -12.90
N GLN A 541 23.39 16.08 -11.94
CA GLN A 541 22.26 16.97 -12.18
C GLN A 541 22.72 18.44 -12.25
N PRO A 542 22.03 19.31 -13.00
CA PRO A 542 22.36 20.72 -13.09
C PRO A 542 22.30 21.42 -11.74
N ASP A 543 23.07 22.49 -11.60
CA ASP A 543 23.04 23.34 -10.41
C ASP A 543 21.76 24.19 -10.43
N ASP A 544 20.92 23.98 -9.45
CA ASP A 544 19.63 24.66 -9.27
C ASP A 544 19.53 25.36 -7.90
N GLY A 545 20.69 25.62 -7.26
CA GLY A 545 20.76 26.24 -5.95
C GLY A 545 20.54 25.25 -4.78
N LEU A 546 20.31 23.96 -5.04
CA LEU A 546 20.31 22.93 -4.01
C LEU A 546 21.74 22.57 -3.60
N THR A 547 21.93 22.21 -2.36
CA THR A 547 23.27 21.89 -1.82
C THR A 547 23.92 20.76 -2.60
N PRO A 548 25.14 20.93 -3.15
CA PRO A 548 25.87 19.84 -3.78
C PRO A 548 26.18 18.72 -2.80
N PRO A 549 26.22 17.47 -3.25
CA PRO A 549 26.64 16.35 -2.42
C PRO A 549 28.04 16.58 -1.88
N GLY A 550 28.24 16.34 -0.59
CA GLY A 550 29.56 16.41 0.08
C GLY A 550 29.88 17.71 0.79
N GLN A 551 29.09 18.78 0.71
CA GLN A 551 29.37 20.04 1.40
C GLN A 551 28.78 20.19 2.81
N ASN A 552 27.96 19.26 3.29
CA ASN A 552 27.31 19.27 4.61
C ASN A 552 27.86 18.21 5.58
N SER A 553 29.19 18.01 5.61
CA SER A 553 29.83 17.12 6.61
C SER A 553 30.22 17.84 7.92
N GLY A 554 29.58 18.97 8.20
CA GLY A 554 29.87 19.74 9.41
C GLY A 554 28.60 20.14 10.14
N ARG A 555 27.91 19.18 10.76
CA ARG A 555 27.11 19.37 12.00
C ARG A 555 26.74 18.03 12.61
#